data_aa451cad32bd227c87a1804080adacc1
#
_entry.id   aa451cad32bd227c87a1804080adacc1
#
_cell.length_a   1.000
_cell.length_b   1.000
_cell.length_c   1.000
_cell.angle_alpha   90.00
_cell.angle_beta   90.00
_cell.angle_gamma   90.00
#
_symmetry.space_group_name_H-M   'P 1'
#
loop_
_entity.id
_entity.type
_entity.pdbx_description
1 polymer ?
#
loop_
_entity_poly.entity_id
_entity_poly.type
_entity_poly.pdbx_seq_one_letter_code
_entity_poly.pdbx_strand_id
1 'polypeptide(L)'
;MKRPGIVGSGQLAVMLAEAAGPMGLNLALQASSASDPACKLVDEVVIGAATDGVATTQLAERCDAIGFENEWVDLKTIAALEERGLEFQPSAAVLKQLVDKRSQHLLLERLNLPCPRWCDLAEVVSAGGALPEHMELPAMAKAMTGGYDGQGTERVLNRASLEALLM
;
A
#
# COMPACT_ATOMS: atom_id res chain seq x y z
N MET A 1 -20.58 3.88 20.85
CA MET A 1 -19.16 3.57 20.93
C MET A 1 -18.65 3.50 19.49
N LYS A 2 -17.57 4.20 19.14
CA LYS A 2 -17.07 4.15 17.76
C LYS A 2 -16.50 2.77 17.46
N ARG A 3 -16.82 2.21 16.29
CA ARG A 3 -16.29 0.94 15.80
C ARG A 3 -15.27 1.21 14.69
N PRO A 4 -13.98 1.06 14.92
CA PRO A 4 -12.98 1.11 13.87
C PRO A 4 -12.99 -0.17 13.03
N GLY A 5 -12.73 -0.03 11.72
CA GLY A 5 -12.51 -1.14 10.80
C GLY A 5 -11.09 -1.12 10.26
N ILE A 6 -10.53 -2.28 9.92
CA ILE A 6 -9.24 -2.41 9.25
C ILE A 6 -9.36 -3.30 8.02
N VAL A 7 -8.91 -2.80 6.88
CA VAL A 7 -8.71 -3.60 5.67
C VAL A 7 -7.33 -4.24 5.77
N GLY A 8 -7.32 -5.55 6.02
CA GLY A 8 -6.14 -6.36 6.28
C GLY A 8 -6.28 -7.19 7.55
N SER A 9 -5.50 -8.26 7.65
CA SER A 9 -5.63 -9.27 8.72
C SER A 9 -4.29 -9.92 9.12
N GLY A 10 -3.18 -9.31 8.70
CA GLY A 10 -1.82 -9.76 8.99
C GLY A 10 -1.28 -9.24 10.33
N GLN A 11 0.04 -9.10 10.41
CA GLN A 11 0.74 -8.77 11.65
C GLN A 11 0.38 -7.39 12.22
N LEU A 12 0.23 -6.38 11.36
CA LEU A 12 -0.15 -5.03 11.83
C LEU A 12 -1.59 -5.02 12.33
N ALA A 13 -2.49 -5.76 11.68
CA ALA A 13 -3.86 -5.91 12.16
C ALA A 13 -3.93 -6.63 13.52
N VAL A 14 -3.05 -7.63 13.78
CA VAL A 14 -2.89 -8.25 15.11
C VAL A 14 -2.53 -7.20 16.16
N MET A 15 -1.49 -6.40 15.91
CA MET A 15 -1.03 -5.36 16.84
C MET A 15 -2.13 -4.31 17.12
N LEU A 16 -2.89 -3.94 16.08
CA LEU A 16 -4.03 -3.02 16.23
C LEU A 16 -5.15 -3.63 17.05
N ALA A 17 -5.48 -4.90 16.83
CA ALA A 17 -6.50 -5.61 17.61
C ALA A 17 -6.11 -5.75 19.10
N GLU A 18 -4.85 -6.09 19.38
CA GLU A 18 -4.31 -6.15 20.74
C GLU A 18 -4.35 -4.78 21.45
N ALA A 19 -4.07 -3.69 20.71
CA ALA A 19 -4.14 -2.33 21.25
C ALA A 19 -5.60 -1.85 21.46
N ALA A 20 -6.54 -2.26 20.62
CA ALA A 20 -7.95 -1.88 20.69
C ALA A 20 -8.66 -2.45 21.93
N GLY A 21 -8.34 -3.69 22.31
CA GLY A 21 -8.97 -4.37 23.43
C GLY A 21 -8.91 -3.58 24.75
N PRO A 22 -7.73 -3.19 25.27
CA PRO A 22 -7.61 -2.39 26.48
C PRO A 22 -8.29 -1.02 26.40
N MET A 23 -8.48 -0.47 25.18
CA MET A 23 -9.19 0.80 24.96
C MET A 23 -10.72 0.62 24.92
N GLY A 24 -11.21 -0.61 25.00
CA GLY A 24 -12.63 -0.93 24.90
C GLY A 24 -13.20 -0.68 23.49
N LEU A 25 -12.37 -0.78 22.45
CA LEU A 25 -12.78 -0.60 21.06
C LEU A 25 -13.08 -1.97 20.43
N ASN A 26 -14.24 -2.09 19.78
CA ASN A 26 -14.59 -3.27 18.99
C ASN A 26 -14.08 -3.10 17.57
N LEU A 27 -12.92 -3.66 17.28
CA LEU A 27 -12.34 -3.64 15.93
C LEU A 27 -13.05 -4.65 15.03
N ALA A 28 -13.34 -4.27 13.79
CA ALA A 28 -13.78 -5.16 12.72
C ALA A 28 -12.70 -5.28 11.63
N LEU A 29 -12.61 -6.43 10.97
CA LEU A 29 -11.58 -6.69 9.97
C LEU A 29 -12.18 -7.11 8.61
N GLN A 30 -11.49 -6.73 7.53
CA GLN A 30 -11.57 -7.41 6.24
C GLN A 30 -10.35 -8.34 6.12
N ALA A 31 -10.58 -9.62 5.95
CA ALA A 31 -9.55 -10.65 5.95
C ALA A 31 -9.63 -11.55 4.72
N SER A 32 -8.51 -11.94 4.16
CA SER A 32 -8.48 -12.88 3.03
C SER A 32 -8.94 -14.27 3.42
N SER A 33 -8.76 -14.65 4.68
CA SER A 33 -9.18 -15.95 5.24
C SER A 33 -9.59 -15.80 6.71
N ALA A 34 -10.59 -16.56 7.12
CA ALA A 34 -10.96 -16.68 8.52
C ALA A 34 -9.86 -17.29 9.42
N SER A 35 -8.85 -17.93 8.80
CA SER A 35 -7.67 -18.46 9.51
C SER A 35 -6.57 -17.44 9.73
N ASP A 36 -6.69 -16.22 9.21
CA ASP A 36 -5.68 -15.17 9.36
C ASP A 36 -5.52 -14.78 10.84
N PRO A 37 -4.29 -14.46 11.28
CA PRO A 37 -3.98 -14.36 12.71
C PRO A 37 -4.83 -13.33 13.45
N ALA A 38 -5.12 -12.18 12.85
CA ALA A 38 -5.90 -11.12 13.48
C ALA A 38 -7.38 -11.48 13.69
N CYS A 39 -7.93 -12.40 12.88
CA CYS A 39 -9.34 -12.80 12.97
C CYS A 39 -9.73 -13.44 14.33
N LYS A 40 -8.74 -13.96 15.05
CA LYS A 40 -8.97 -14.58 16.39
C LYS A 40 -9.09 -13.55 17.52
N LEU A 41 -8.77 -12.29 17.24
CA LEU A 41 -8.70 -11.21 18.22
C LEU A 41 -9.86 -10.23 18.12
N VAL A 42 -10.77 -10.44 17.17
CA VAL A 42 -11.91 -9.55 16.89
C VAL A 42 -13.21 -10.34 16.79
N ASP A 43 -14.34 -9.67 17.07
CA ASP A 43 -15.66 -10.29 17.01
C ASP A 43 -16.29 -10.26 15.62
N GLU A 44 -15.80 -9.39 14.74
CA GLU A 44 -16.41 -9.17 13.44
C GLU A 44 -15.37 -9.20 12.32
N VAL A 45 -15.59 -10.11 11.36
CA VAL A 45 -14.73 -10.32 10.21
C VAL A 45 -15.57 -10.36 8.93
N VAL A 46 -15.17 -9.58 7.94
CA VAL A 46 -15.66 -9.67 6.56
C VAL A 46 -14.62 -10.41 5.74
N ILE A 47 -15.01 -11.51 5.09
CA ILE A 47 -14.08 -12.29 4.28
C ILE A 47 -14.01 -11.73 2.86
N GLY A 48 -12.81 -11.39 2.44
CA GLY A 48 -12.44 -10.87 1.11
C GLY A 48 -11.02 -10.32 1.11
N ALA A 49 -10.35 -10.42 -0.05
CA ALA A 49 -9.01 -9.84 -0.21
C ALA A 49 -9.06 -8.32 0.00
N ALA A 50 -7.95 -7.70 0.41
CA ALA A 50 -7.88 -6.24 0.60
C ALA A 50 -8.26 -5.43 -0.66
N THR A 51 -8.11 -6.04 -1.85
CA THR A 51 -8.52 -5.48 -3.14
C THR A 51 -10.00 -5.78 -3.50
N ASP A 52 -10.74 -6.50 -2.66
CA ASP A 52 -12.16 -6.80 -2.88
C ASP A 52 -13.03 -5.62 -2.41
N GLY A 53 -13.46 -4.79 -3.36
CA GLY A 53 -14.30 -3.63 -3.08
C GLY A 53 -15.69 -3.98 -2.50
N VAL A 54 -16.21 -5.19 -2.77
CA VAL A 54 -17.49 -5.63 -2.17
C VAL A 54 -17.31 -5.88 -0.68
N ALA A 55 -16.24 -6.59 -0.30
CA ALA A 55 -15.91 -6.83 1.09
C ALA A 55 -15.58 -5.51 1.82
N THR A 56 -14.84 -4.58 1.17
CA THR A 56 -14.57 -3.25 1.72
C THR A 56 -15.88 -2.47 1.96
N THR A 57 -16.84 -2.56 1.05
CA THR A 57 -18.16 -1.93 1.24
C THR A 57 -18.90 -2.51 2.44
N GLN A 58 -18.91 -3.84 2.57
CA GLN A 58 -19.55 -4.52 3.71
C GLN A 58 -18.92 -4.16 5.05
N LEU A 59 -17.58 -4.02 5.11
CA LEU A 59 -16.88 -3.55 6.29
C LEU A 59 -17.26 -2.10 6.61
N ALA A 60 -17.25 -1.24 5.59
CA ALA A 60 -17.51 0.19 5.72
C ALA A 60 -18.92 0.49 6.28
N GLU A 61 -19.91 -0.29 5.89
CA GLU A 61 -21.30 -0.16 6.38
C GLU A 61 -21.46 -0.53 7.87
N ARG A 62 -20.43 -1.15 8.48
CA ARG A 62 -20.46 -1.63 9.88
C ARG A 62 -19.54 -0.82 10.81
N CYS A 63 -18.73 0.08 10.24
CA CYS A 63 -17.69 0.82 10.95
C CYS A 63 -17.91 2.33 10.84
N ASP A 64 -17.45 3.07 11.86
CA ASP A 64 -17.49 4.53 11.87
C ASP A 64 -16.30 5.16 11.15
N ALA A 65 -15.17 4.43 11.11
CA ALA A 65 -13.96 4.82 10.39
C ALA A 65 -13.16 3.57 10.03
N ILE A 66 -12.44 3.61 8.90
CA ILE A 66 -11.69 2.47 8.39
C ILE A 66 -10.25 2.87 8.13
N GLY A 67 -9.33 2.07 8.68
CA GLY A 67 -7.91 2.11 8.38
C GLY A 67 -7.47 0.96 7.48
N PHE A 68 -6.18 0.92 7.22
CA PHE A 68 -5.58 -0.06 6.32
C PHE A 68 -4.33 -0.65 6.96
N GLU A 69 -4.09 -1.93 6.70
CA GLU A 69 -2.82 -2.57 7.06
C GLU A 69 -1.72 -2.22 6.05
N ASN A 70 -2.10 -2.08 4.79
CA ASN A 70 -1.20 -1.70 3.70
C ASN A 70 -1.95 -0.93 2.61
N GLU A 71 -1.21 -0.43 1.60
CA GLU A 71 -1.73 0.41 0.53
C GLU A 71 -2.37 -0.37 -0.64
N TRP A 72 -2.34 -1.69 -0.64
CA TRP A 72 -2.83 -2.52 -1.76
C TRP A 72 -4.32 -2.80 -1.64
N VAL A 73 -5.12 -1.79 -1.92
CA VAL A 73 -6.57 -1.77 -1.74
C VAL A 73 -7.28 -1.29 -3.00
N ASP A 74 -8.59 -1.49 -3.09
CA ASP A 74 -9.41 -0.94 -4.19
C ASP A 74 -9.70 0.55 -3.97
N LEU A 75 -8.77 1.40 -4.42
CA LEU A 75 -8.90 2.85 -4.32
C LEU A 75 -10.17 3.41 -4.96
N LYS A 76 -10.68 2.77 -6.01
CA LYS A 76 -11.89 3.22 -6.71
C LYS A 76 -13.12 3.05 -5.81
N THR A 77 -13.25 1.89 -5.19
CA THR A 77 -14.34 1.64 -4.24
C THR A 77 -14.22 2.55 -3.02
N ILE A 78 -13.01 2.73 -2.45
CA ILE A 78 -12.80 3.61 -1.30
C ILE A 78 -13.24 5.05 -1.63
N ALA A 79 -12.80 5.61 -2.76
CA ALA A 79 -13.22 6.95 -3.18
C ALA A 79 -14.74 7.09 -3.32
N ALA A 80 -15.41 6.10 -3.91
CA ALA A 80 -16.87 6.11 -4.04
C ALA A 80 -17.59 6.01 -2.69
N LEU A 81 -17.01 5.32 -1.70
CA LEU A 81 -17.54 5.22 -0.34
C LEU A 81 -17.33 6.54 0.43
N GLU A 82 -16.20 7.22 0.25
CA GLU A 82 -15.94 8.55 0.81
C GLU A 82 -16.96 9.59 0.29
N GLU A 83 -17.30 9.55 -1.00
CA GLU A 83 -18.36 10.40 -1.58
C GLU A 83 -19.74 10.16 -0.93
N ARG A 84 -19.98 8.97 -0.39
CA ARG A 84 -21.19 8.62 0.39
C ARG A 84 -21.09 9.02 1.87
N GLY A 85 -19.99 9.63 2.30
CA GLY A 85 -19.75 10.10 3.66
C GLY A 85 -19.16 9.08 4.62
N LEU A 86 -18.62 7.95 4.12
CA LEU A 86 -17.88 7.00 4.96
C LEU A 86 -16.46 7.50 5.19
N GLU A 87 -15.93 7.28 6.38
CA GLU A 87 -14.62 7.79 6.79
C GLU A 87 -13.52 6.74 6.58
N PHE A 88 -12.49 7.12 5.81
CA PHE A 88 -11.28 6.31 5.61
C PHE A 88 -10.03 7.08 6.05
N GLN A 89 -9.11 6.41 6.75
CA GLN A 89 -7.87 6.97 7.26
C GLN A 89 -6.68 6.06 6.91
N PRO A 90 -5.79 6.49 6.02
CA PRO A 90 -5.84 7.73 5.23
C PRO A 90 -6.90 7.67 4.11
N SER A 91 -7.27 8.83 3.57
CA SER A 91 -8.24 8.91 2.46
C SER A 91 -7.71 8.28 1.16
N ALA A 92 -8.62 7.93 0.24
CA ALA A 92 -8.26 7.43 -1.09
C ALA A 92 -7.30 8.38 -1.83
N ALA A 93 -7.50 9.69 -1.69
CA ALA A 93 -6.64 10.70 -2.31
C ALA A 93 -5.21 10.68 -1.77
N VAL A 94 -5.02 10.41 -0.48
CA VAL A 94 -3.70 10.24 0.15
C VAL A 94 -3.10 8.90 -0.27
N LEU A 95 -3.83 7.79 -0.17
CA LEU A 95 -3.36 6.46 -0.57
C LEU A 95 -2.88 6.44 -2.02
N LYS A 96 -3.60 7.09 -2.93
CA LYS A 96 -3.24 7.19 -4.35
C LYS A 96 -1.82 7.74 -4.57
N GLN A 97 -1.31 8.58 -3.67
CA GLN A 97 0.05 9.11 -3.75
C GLN A 97 1.11 8.10 -3.24
N LEU A 98 0.69 7.05 -2.53
CA LEU A 98 1.56 6.11 -1.83
C LEU A 98 1.60 4.71 -2.45
N VAL A 99 0.65 4.38 -3.35
CA VAL A 99 0.49 3.00 -3.86
C VAL A 99 1.64 2.53 -4.76
N ASP A 100 2.37 3.46 -5.38
CA ASP A 100 3.50 3.10 -6.24
C ASP A 100 4.73 3.99 -6.00
N LYS A 101 5.90 3.46 -6.32
CA LYS A 101 7.19 4.13 -6.07
C LYS A 101 7.36 5.40 -6.88
N ARG A 102 6.85 5.45 -8.12
CA ARG A 102 6.92 6.63 -8.96
C ARG A 102 6.09 7.77 -8.37
N SER A 103 4.84 7.50 -8.01
CA SER A 103 3.97 8.49 -7.34
C SER A 103 4.58 9.01 -6.04
N GLN A 104 5.21 8.13 -5.23
CA GLN A 104 5.92 8.53 -4.01
C GLN A 104 7.07 9.50 -4.31
N HIS A 105 7.94 9.20 -5.29
CA HIS A 105 9.04 10.08 -5.65
C HIS A 105 8.56 11.43 -6.18
N LEU A 106 7.58 11.44 -7.08
CA LEU A 106 6.97 12.67 -7.59
C LEU A 106 6.34 13.52 -6.48
N LEU A 107 5.73 12.88 -5.47
CA LEU A 107 5.20 13.59 -4.31
C LEU A 107 6.32 14.25 -3.50
N LEU A 108 7.42 13.53 -3.22
CA LEU A 108 8.56 14.06 -2.48
C LEU A 108 9.20 15.25 -3.20
N GLU A 109 9.39 15.15 -4.51
CA GLU A 109 9.91 16.26 -5.34
C GLU A 109 8.98 17.48 -5.31
N ARG A 110 7.67 17.29 -5.48
CA ARG A 110 6.68 18.37 -5.42
C ARG A 110 6.68 19.10 -4.07
N LEU A 111 6.95 18.36 -2.99
CA LEU A 111 7.02 18.89 -1.63
C LEU A 111 8.42 19.43 -1.29
N ASN A 112 9.39 19.38 -2.22
CA ASN A 112 10.80 19.72 -2.00
C ASN A 112 11.42 18.96 -0.82
N LEU A 113 11.01 17.71 -0.60
CA LEU A 113 11.57 16.84 0.42
C LEU A 113 12.78 16.08 -0.14
N PRO A 114 13.82 15.84 0.68
CA PRO A 114 14.98 15.06 0.26
C PRO A 114 14.57 13.66 -0.22
N CYS A 115 15.02 13.32 -1.42
CA CYS A 115 14.75 12.02 -2.03
C CYS A 115 15.99 11.57 -2.82
N PRO A 116 16.30 10.27 -2.88
CA PRO A 116 17.34 9.77 -3.75
C PRO A 116 17.09 10.15 -5.21
N ARG A 117 18.14 10.37 -5.98
CA ARG A 117 18.00 10.50 -7.45
C ARG A 117 17.37 9.24 -8.01
N TRP A 118 16.44 9.39 -8.93
CA TRP A 118 15.72 8.28 -9.54
C TRP A 118 15.38 8.58 -11.00
N CYS A 119 15.07 7.54 -11.74
CA CYS A 119 14.47 7.63 -13.07
C CYS A 119 13.50 6.46 -13.27
N ASP A 120 12.58 6.60 -14.22
CA ASP A 120 11.71 5.52 -14.63
C ASP A 120 12.50 4.57 -15.55
N LEU A 121 12.44 3.26 -15.27
CA LEU A 121 13.13 2.27 -16.09
C LEU A 121 12.59 2.22 -17.53
N ALA A 122 11.33 2.56 -17.74
CA ALA A 122 10.74 2.69 -19.07
C ALA A 122 11.42 3.79 -19.91
N GLU A 123 11.88 4.87 -19.28
CA GLU A 123 12.65 5.92 -19.96
C GLU A 123 14.03 5.40 -20.40
N VAL A 124 14.69 4.60 -19.55
CA VAL A 124 15.96 3.94 -19.85
C VAL A 124 15.81 2.97 -21.03
N VAL A 125 14.73 2.16 -21.04
CA VAL A 125 14.40 1.27 -22.17
C VAL A 125 14.22 2.08 -23.45
N SER A 126 13.43 3.15 -23.40
CA SER A 126 13.15 4.00 -24.56
C SER A 126 14.39 4.71 -25.11
N ALA A 127 15.38 4.98 -24.24
CA ALA A 127 16.67 5.56 -24.59
C ALA A 127 17.71 4.51 -25.05
N GLY A 128 17.30 3.28 -25.37
CA GLY A 128 18.20 2.20 -25.77
C GLY A 128 19.14 1.74 -24.66
N GLY A 129 18.69 1.84 -23.41
CA GLY A 129 19.44 1.47 -22.22
C GLY A 129 20.35 2.59 -21.67
N ALA A 130 20.36 3.80 -22.21
CA ALA A 130 21.12 4.91 -21.68
C ALA A 130 20.51 5.44 -20.39
N LEU A 131 21.32 5.62 -19.35
CA LEU A 131 20.88 6.28 -18.12
C LEU A 131 20.83 7.80 -18.33
N PRO A 132 19.86 8.50 -17.71
CA PRO A 132 19.85 9.96 -17.64
C PRO A 132 21.13 10.50 -16.97
N GLU A 133 21.57 11.72 -17.33
CA GLU A 133 22.81 12.34 -16.81
C GLU A 133 22.89 12.42 -15.28
N HIS A 134 21.74 12.54 -14.60
CA HIS A 134 21.68 12.62 -13.16
C HIS A 134 21.74 11.25 -12.46
N MET A 135 21.77 10.13 -13.23
CA MET A 135 21.82 8.77 -12.68
C MET A 135 23.18 8.12 -12.91
N GLU A 136 23.65 7.43 -11.91
CA GLU A 136 24.93 6.72 -11.91
C GLU A 136 24.75 5.30 -11.35
N LEU A 137 25.65 4.39 -11.74
CA LEU A 137 25.75 3.06 -11.16
C LEU A 137 26.83 3.05 -10.06
N PRO A 138 26.68 2.28 -8.98
CA PRO A 138 25.60 1.32 -8.74
C PRO A 138 24.27 1.98 -8.34
N ALA A 139 23.17 1.36 -8.74
CA ALA A 139 21.81 1.79 -8.44
C ALA A 139 20.94 0.64 -7.92
N MET A 140 19.75 0.96 -7.45
CA MET A 140 18.74 -0.02 -7.03
C MET A 140 17.53 0.09 -7.95
N ALA A 141 17.26 -0.96 -8.72
CA ALA A 141 15.99 -1.10 -9.42
C ALA A 141 14.93 -1.59 -8.42
N LYS A 142 13.75 -0.99 -8.49
CA LYS A 142 12.62 -1.36 -7.62
C LYS A 142 11.37 -1.54 -8.45
N ALA A 143 10.62 -2.61 -8.18
CA ALA A 143 9.28 -2.77 -8.74
C ALA A 143 8.43 -1.56 -8.34
N MET A 144 7.63 -1.07 -9.28
CA MET A 144 6.76 0.09 -9.07
C MET A 144 5.73 -0.20 -7.98
N THR A 145 5.18 -1.41 -7.97
CA THR A 145 4.17 -1.89 -7.00
C THR A 145 4.51 -3.30 -6.52
N GLY A 146 3.90 -3.74 -5.43
CA GLY A 146 3.99 -5.12 -4.95
C GLY A 146 5.31 -5.51 -4.26
N GLY A 147 6.26 -4.59 -4.11
CA GLY A 147 7.52 -4.85 -3.42
C GLY A 147 7.38 -4.68 -1.90
N TYR A 148 7.72 -5.72 -1.13
CA TYR A 148 7.78 -5.69 0.34
C TYR A 148 8.98 -6.52 0.83
N ASP A 149 9.53 -6.18 1.98
CA ASP A 149 10.65 -6.87 2.63
C ASP A 149 11.84 -7.19 1.70
N GLY A 150 12.17 -6.23 0.80
CA GLY A 150 13.24 -6.40 -0.19
C GLY A 150 12.85 -7.16 -1.46
N GLN A 151 11.65 -7.73 -1.53
CA GLN A 151 11.14 -8.33 -2.75
C GLN A 151 10.83 -7.25 -3.80
N GLY A 152 11.06 -7.57 -5.07
CA GLY A 152 10.93 -6.59 -6.16
C GLY A 152 12.02 -5.50 -6.13
N THR A 153 13.16 -5.75 -5.48
CA THR A 153 14.31 -4.84 -5.44
C THR A 153 15.54 -5.57 -5.95
N GLU A 154 16.25 -4.99 -6.93
CA GLU A 154 17.44 -5.58 -7.54
C GLU A 154 18.60 -4.57 -7.57
N ARG A 155 19.80 -5.06 -7.32
CA ARG A 155 21.04 -4.26 -7.36
C ARG A 155 21.59 -4.21 -8.78
N VAL A 156 21.69 -3.01 -9.33
CA VAL A 156 22.26 -2.74 -10.65
C VAL A 156 23.68 -2.19 -10.44
N LEU A 157 24.68 -3.07 -10.48
CA LEU A 157 26.06 -2.71 -10.11
C LEU A 157 26.83 -2.06 -11.24
N ASN A 158 26.53 -2.44 -12.49
CA ASN A 158 27.27 -2.02 -13.67
C ASN A 158 26.38 -2.12 -14.92
N ARG A 159 26.95 -1.74 -16.08
CA ARG A 159 26.24 -1.77 -17.35
C ARG A 159 25.68 -3.14 -17.72
N ALA A 160 26.44 -4.21 -17.49
CA ALA A 160 25.99 -5.56 -17.82
C ALA A 160 24.77 -5.99 -16.98
N SER A 161 24.73 -5.65 -15.68
CA SER A 161 23.56 -5.92 -14.83
C SER A 161 22.36 -5.06 -15.20
N LEU A 162 22.57 -3.83 -15.72
CA LEU A 162 21.48 -3.03 -16.27
C LEU A 162 20.91 -3.68 -17.54
N GLU A 163 21.73 -4.09 -18.47
CA GLU A 163 21.30 -4.74 -19.71
C GLU A 163 20.54 -6.03 -19.45
N ALA A 164 20.98 -6.83 -18.47
CA ALA A 164 20.27 -8.05 -18.05
C ALA A 164 18.87 -7.76 -17.47
N LEU A 165 18.72 -6.62 -16.76
CA LEU A 165 17.43 -6.21 -16.20
C LEU A 165 16.44 -5.72 -17.29
N LEU A 166 16.96 -5.19 -18.43
CA LEU A 166 16.15 -4.63 -19.51
C LEU A 166 15.70 -5.67 -20.55
N MET A 167 16.21 -6.92 -20.48
CA MET A 167 15.82 -8.04 -21.35
C MET A 167 14.58 -8.75 -20.83
#